data_bf7531a4f10afea1dd09d91d867924a1
#
_entry.id   bf7531a4f10afea1dd09d91d867924a1
#
_cell.length_a   1.000
_cell.length_b   1.000
_cell.length_c   1.000
_cell.angle_alpha   90.00
_cell.angle_beta   90.00
_cell.angle_gamma   90.00
#
_symmetry.space_group_name_H-M   'P 1'
#
loop_
_entity.id
_entity.type
_entity.pdbx_description
1 polymer ?
#
loop_
_entity_poly.entity_id
_entity_poly.type
_entity_poly.pdbx_seq_one_letter_code
_entity_poly.pdbx_strand_id
1 'polypeptide(L)'
;MRLLGFGSGMHYKMLSMDTDTGGCSMTVQFDGGYKRTPGFSWSEYELIVIEGELKVGDQICRKGHYFYVPAGYALPEMSSDQGCLVLYMYNTGEPSHEEATEHHPMAQTQLYHNVDSYMDIPWAAGNVAKPSVASGCMIKLLNYNPNSFAMTFLYCMTPNFYQDNISYHDCAEESYHLWGTSWMMQFGDVPTGGYFWRPAYINHGAFASEYGCIALGRVDSKLFNHFHYNPWSTPVENADRSEARLLARDPLL
;
A
#
# COMPACT_ATOMS: atom_id res chain seq x y z
N MET A 1 18.85 -12.05 0.57
CA MET A 1 18.20 -12.46 -0.69
C MET A 1 18.88 -11.70 -1.82
N ARG A 2 19.20 -12.34 -2.93
CA ARG A 2 19.79 -11.69 -4.09
C ARG A 2 18.68 -11.56 -5.14
N LEU A 3 18.29 -10.33 -5.44
CA LEU A 3 17.28 -10.08 -6.48
C LEU A 3 17.93 -10.29 -7.86
N LEU A 4 17.78 -11.48 -8.41
CA LEU A 4 18.37 -11.85 -9.69
C LEU A 4 17.69 -11.08 -10.83
N GLY A 5 18.49 -10.51 -11.73
CA GLY A 5 18.00 -9.81 -12.92
C GLY A 5 17.67 -8.32 -12.76
N PHE A 6 17.77 -7.77 -11.54
CA PHE A 6 17.38 -6.36 -11.31
C PHE A 6 18.48 -5.32 -11.63
N GLY A 7 19.66 -5.72 -12.04
CA GLY A 7 20.76 -4.80 -12.35
C GLY A 7 21.47 -4.23 -11.12
N SER A 8 22.43 -3.35 -11.37
CA SER A 8 23.14 -2.59 -10.32
C SER A 8 22.45 -1.27 -10.03
N GLY A 9 22.73 -0.67 -8.86
CA GLY A 9 22.12 0.62 -8.48
C GLY A 9 20.72 0.49 -7.89
N MET A 10 20.42 -0.66 -7.29
CA MET A 10 19.18 -0.92 -6.58
C MET A 10 19.46 -1.34 -5.14
N HIS A 11 18.85 -0.67 -4.19
CA HIS A 11 18.90 -0.96 -2.76
C HIS A 11 17.50 -1.21 -2.24
N TYR A 12 17.31 -2.23 -1.42
CA TYR A 12 15.98 -2.53 -0.90
C TYR A 12 15.97 -2.74 0.62
N LYS A 13 14.82 -2.43 1.21
CA LYS A 13 14.49 -2.78 2.58
C LYS A 13 13.27 -3.69 2.56
N MET A 14 13.43 -4.93 3.02
CA MET A 14 12.33 -5.86 3.18
C MET A 14 11.42 -5.39 4.30
N LEU A 15 10.12 -5.32 4.03
CA LEU A 15 9.07 -4.95 4.98
C LEU A 15 8.36 -6.21 5.51
N SER A 16 7.99 -7.10 4.60
CA SER A 16 7.40 -8.41 4.93
C SER A 16 7.80 -9.44 3.89
N MET A 17 7.81 -10.72 4.28
CA MET A 17 8.04 -11.84 3.38
C MET A 17 7.29 -13.06 3.89
N ASP A 18 6.55 -13.69 3.00
CA ASP A 18 5.99 -15.02 3.19
C ASP A 18 7.04 -16.07 2.77
N THR A 19 7.52 -16.86 3.72
CA THR A 19 8.55 -17.88 3.47
C THR A 19 8.04 -19.08 2.69
N ASP A 20 6.74 -19.30 2.66
CA ASP A 20 6.14 -20.45 1.99
C ASP A 20 5.92 -20.17 0.49
N THR A 21 5.55 -18.94 0.14
CA THR A 21 5.26 -18.54 -1.24
C THR A 21 6.36 -17.71 -1.88
N GLY A 22 7.20 -17.04 -1.09
CA GLY A 22 8.17 -16.05 -1.54
C GLY A 22 7.58 -14.67 -1.81
N GLY A 23 6.26 -14.50 -1.63
CA GLY A 23 5.58 -13.20 -1.71
C GLY A 23 6.16 -12.21 -0.70
N CYS A 24 6.33 -10.95 -1.08
CA CYS A 24 6.98 -9.97 -0.21
C CYS A 24 6.59 -8.54 -0.54
N SER A 25 6.73 -7.67 0.45
CA SER A 25 6.67 -6.22 0.27
C SER A 25 8.00 -5.59 0.68
N MET A 26 8.49 -4.65 -0.11
CA MET A 26 9.77 -3.99 0.12
C MET A 26 9.78 -2.57 -0.44
N THR A 27 10.46 -1.67 0.23
CA THR A 27 10.85 -0.41 -0.38
C THR A 27 12.13 -0.62 -1.18
N VAL A 28 12.18 0.00 -2.35
CA VAL A 28 13.33 -0.08 -3.25
C VAL A 28 13.77 1.32 -3.63
N GLN A 29 15.02 1.62 -3.34
CA GLN A 29 15.71 2.83 -3.79
C GLN A 29 16.49 2.51 -5.05
N PHE A 30 16.17 3.19 -6.13
CA PHE A 30 16.99 3.22 -7.34
C PHE A 30 17.96 4.41 -7.27
N ASP A 31 19.22 4.15 -7.61
CA ASP A 31 20.23 5.19 -7.70
C ASP A 31 20.01 6.08 -8.94
N GLY A 32 20.61 7.27 -8.97
CA GLY A 32 20.68 8.08 -10.17
C GLY A 32 21.41 7.34 -11.29
N GLY A 33 20.81 7.32 -12.48
CA GLY A 33 21.31 6.58 -13.62
C GLY A 33 20.94 5.09 -13.65
N TYR A 34 20.05 4.63 -12.75
CA TYR A 34 19.53 3.26 -12.78
C TYR A 34 18.87 2.95 -14.13
N LYS A 35 19.14 1.74 -14.61
CA LYS A 35 18.49 1.16 -15.81
C LYS A 35 18.24 -0.33 -15.61
N ARG A 36 17.08 -0.78 -16.06
CA ARG A 36 16.71 -2.19 -16.17
C ARG A 36 16.18 -2.46 -17.58
N THR A 37 16.69 -3.48 -18.23
CA THR A 37 16.25 -3.92 -19.55
C THR A 37 14.76 -4.24 -19.59
N PRO A 38 14.09 -4.20 -20.76
CA PRO A 38 12.74 -4.72 -20.92
C PRO A 38 12.64 -6.17 -20.43
N GLY A 39 11.52 -6.53 -19.82
CA GLY A 39 11.35 -7.89 -19.33
C GLY A 39 10.14 -8.07 -18.42
N PHE A 40 9.96 -9.30 -17.98
CA PHE A 40 8.85 -9.69 -17.11
C PHE A 40 9.32 -10.38 -15.82
N SER A 41 8.43 -10.45 -14.86
CA SER A 41 8.56 -11.28 -13.66
C SER A 41 7.69 -12.54 -13.78
N TRP A 42 8.16 -13.66 -13.21
CA TRP A 42 7.37 -14.88 -13.08
C TRP A 42 6.27 -14.77 -12.01
N SER A 43 6.35 -13.76 -11.18
CA SER A 43 5.34 -13.44 -10.15
C SER A 43 4.66 -12.13 -10.50
N GLU A 44 3.36 -12.06 -10.28
CA GLU A 44 2.64 -10.78 -10.35
C GLU A 44 3.11 -9.85 -9.24
N TYR A 45 3.14 -8.56 -9.53
CA TYR A 45 3.53 -7.56 -8.56
C TYR A 45 2.82 -6.23 -8.77
N GLU A 46 2.85 -5.46 -7.73
CA GLU A 46 2.39 -4.09 -7.71
C GLU A 46 3.56 -3.16 -7.37
N LEU A 47 3.50 -1.95 -7.87
CA LEU A 47 4.51 -0.94 -7.62
C LEU A 47 3.85 0.42 -7.50
N ILE A 48 4.25 1.21 -6.50
CA ILE A 48 3.87 2.62 -6.41
C ILE A 48 5.12 3.49 -6.20
N VAL A 49 5.20 4.60 -6.93
CA VAL A 49 6.29 5.58 -6.77
C VAL A 49 6.02 6.40 -5.50
N ILE A 50 6.97 6.36 -4.55
CA ILE A 50 6.92 7.12 -3.29
C ILE A 50 7.58 8.49 -3.45
N GLU A 51 8.76 8.52 -4.10
CA GLU A 51 9.55 9.73 -4.28
C GLU A 51 10.41 9.63 -5.54
N GLY A 52 10.72 10.78 -6.14
CA GLY A 52 11.53 10.85 -7.35
C GLY A 52 10.74 10.59 -8.63
N GLU A 53 11.45 10.16 -9.66
CA GLU A 53 10.91 9.94 -10.98
C GLU A 53 11.39 8.60 -11.56
N LEU A 54 10.44 7.78 -11.99
CA LEU A 54 10.67 6.52 -12.67
C LEU A 54 10.19 6.63 -14.12
N LYS A 55 11.03 6.30 -15.08
CA LYS A 55 10.65 6.15 -16.48
C LYS A 55 10.34 4.69 -16.77
N VAL A 56 9.24 4.41 -17.44
CA VAL A 56 8.84 3.09 -17.92
C VAL A 56 8.55 3.23 -19.42
N GLY A 57 9.51 2.86 -20.26
CA GLY A 57 9.52 3.25 -21.66
C GLY A 57 9.53 4.79 -21.79
N ASP A 58 8.57 5.34 -22.53
CA ASP A 58 8.41 6.80 -22.71
C ASP A 58 7.58 7.46 -21.59
N GLN A 59 6.97 6.68 -20.70
CA GLN A 59 6.13 7.19 -19.64
C GLN A 59 6.97 7.66 -18.44
N ILE A 60 6.72 8.89 -18.00
CA ILE A 60 7.33 9.47 -16.80
C ILE A 60 6.35 9.30 -15.64
N CYS A 61 6.78 8.57 -14.62
CA CYS A 61 5.99 8.22 -13.45
C CYS A 61 6.55 8.92 -12.22
N ARG A 62 5.70 9.67 -11.52
CA ARG A 62 6.05 10.44 -10.33
C ARG A 62 5.31 9.91 -9.10
N LYS A 63 5.53 10.54 -7.96
CA LYS A 63 4.88 10.21 -6.69
C LYS A 63 3.38 9.92 -6.86
N GLY A 64 2.96 8.75 -6.43
CA GLY A 64 1.58 8.28 -6.53
C GLY A 64 1.28 7.48 -7.80
N HIS A 65 2.20 7.43 -8.77
CA HIS A 65 1.99 6.58 -9.94
C HIS A 65 2.06 5.11 -9.54
N TYR A 66 1.02 4.37 -9.86
CA TYR A 66 0.80 2.98 -9.46
C TYR A 66 0.75 2.06 -10.69
N PHE A 67 1.29 0.84 -10.52
CA PHE A 67 1.24 -0.23 -11.51
C PHE A 67 0.74 -1.52 -10.87
N TYR A 68 -0.10 -2.25 -11.59
CA TYR A 68 -0.33 -3.67 -11.42
C TYR A 68 0.23 -4.40 -12.62
N VAL A 69 1.16 -5.32 -12.39
CA VAL A 69 1.88 -6.05 -13.43
C VAL A 69 1.64 -7.55 -13.26
N PRO A 70 0.84 -8.16 -14.14
CA PRO A 70 0.61 -9.61 -14.12
C PRO A 70 1.90 -10.40 -14.37
N ALA A 71 1.96 -11.63 -13.85
CA ALA A 71 3.06 -12.55 -14.16
C ALA A 71 3.24 -12.72 -15.68
N GLY A 72 4.47 -12.69 -16.15
CA GLY A 72 4.80 -12.82 -17.57
C GLY A 72 4.54 -11.55 -18.41
N TYR A 73 4.06 -10.46 -17.83
CA TYR A 73 3.86 -9.20 -18.56
C TYR A 73 5.18 -8.46 -18.70
N ALA A 74 5.69 -8.36 -19.93
CA ALA A 74 6.93 -7.64 -20.20
C ALA A 74 6.70 -6.12 -20.16
N LEU A 75 7.33 -5.46 -19.19
CA LEU A 75 7.45 -4.00 -19.16
C LEU A 75 8.58 -3.55 -20.10
N PRO A 76 8.49 -2.36 -20.71
CA PRO A 76 9.61 -1.75 -21.40
C PRO A 76 10.76 -1.43 -20.44
N GLU A 77 11.85 -0.86 -20.96
CA GLU A 77 12.98 -0.39 -20.14
C GLU A 77 12.48 0.47 -18.97
N MET A 78 13.01 0.22 -17.79
CA MET A 78 12.80 1.08 -16.63
C MET A 78 14.08 1.81 -16.30
N SER A 79 13.96 3.11 -16.03
CA SER A 79 15.13 3.93 -15.68
C SER A 79 14.76 5.06 -14.69
N SER A 80 15.79 5.57 -14.00
CA SER A 80 15.64 6.74 -13.14
C SER A 80 16.92 7.58 -13.24
N ASP A 81 16.81 8.79 -13.79
CA ASP A 81 17.98 9.65 -14.01
C ASP A 81 18.53 10.23 -12.70
N GLN A 82 17.66 10.56 -11.75
CA GLN A 82 18.01 11.22 -10.48
C GLN A 82 17.87 10.32 -9.27
N GLY A 83 17.35 9.10 -9.46
CA GLY A 83 16.98 8.20 -8.38
C GLY A 83 15.49 8.26 -8.07
N CYS A 84 14.97 7.17 -7.53
CA CYS A 84 13.55 7.01 -7.25
C CYS A 84 13.36 6.02 -6.10
N LEU A 85 12.45 6.33 -5.18
CA LEU A 85 11.99 5.42 -4.14
C LEU A 85 10.63 4.86 -4.53
N VAL A 86 10.49 3.55 -4.51
CA VAL A 86 9.25 2.85 -4.82
C VAL A 86 8.91 1.82 -3.74
N LEU A 87 7.63 1.49 -3.60
CA LEU A 87 7.17 0.32 -2.88
C LEU A 87 6.84 -0.77 -3.90
N TYR A 88 7.49 -1.93 -3.78
CA TYR A 88 7.18 -3.15 -4.51
C TYR A 88 6.43 -4.13 -3.61
N MET A 89 5.41 -4.77 -4.17
CA MET A 89 4.57 -5.76 -3.49
C MET A 89 4.37 -6.95 -4.42
N TYR A 90 4.97 -8.09 -4.09
CA TYR A 90 4.82 -9.36 -4.80
C TYR A 90 3.76 -10.21 -4.09
N ASN A 91 2.71 -10.60 -4.80
CA ASN A 91 1.58 -11.33 -4.20
C ASN A 91 1.93 -12.77 -3.84
N THR A 92 2.50 -13.48 -4.81
CA THR A 92 2.94 -14.86 -4.65
C THR A 92 4.21 -15.06 -5.46
N GLY A 93 5.13 -15.85 -4.94
CA GLY A 93 6.41 -16.11 -5.60
C GLY A 93 7.45 -15.00 -5.41
N GLU A 94 8.69 -15.38 -5.61
CA GLU A 94 9.84 -14.50 -5.40
C GLU A 94 9.94 -13.42 -6.49
N PRO A 95 10.47 -12.23 -6.12
CA PRO A 95 10.86 -11.23 -7.10
C PRO A 95 11.82 -11.80 -8.13
N SER A 96 11.51 -11.60 -9.41
CA SER A 96 12.33 -12.07 -10.53
C SER A 96 12.29 -11.07 -11.68
N HIS A 97 13.27 -11.12 -12.56
CA HIS A 97 13.28 -10.40 -13.81
C HIS A 97 13.95 -11.26 -14.90
N GLU A 98 13.22 -11.50 -15.95
CA GLU A 98 13.70 -12.15 -17.18
C GLU A 98 13.63 -11.16 -18.33
N GLU A 99 14.76 -10.98 -19.03
CA GLU A 99 14.83 -10.07 -20.17
C GLU A 99 13.96 -10.58 -21.32
N ALA A 100 13.04 -9.75 -21.77
CA ALA A 100 12.13 -10.05 -22.86
C ALA A 100 11.56 -8.76 -23.45
N THR A 101 11.30 -8.76 -24.76
CA THR A 101 10.58 -7.67 -25.44
C THR A 101 9.12 -7.99 -25.69
N GLU A 102 8.73 -9.25 -25.51
CA GLU A 102 7.36 -9.74 -25.68
C GLU A 102 6.84 -10.33 -24.37
N HIS A 103 5.53 -10.29 -24.20
CA HIS A 103 4.88 -10.92 -23.06
C HIS A 103 5.00 -12.45 -23.14
N HIS A 104 5.13 -13.10 -21.99
CA HIS A 104 5.02 -14.55 -21.95
C HIS A 104 3.62 -15.00 -22.43
N PRO A 105 3.48 -16.09 -23.22
CA PRO A 105 2.19 -16.52 -23.77
C PRO A 105 1.09 -16.78 -22.75
N MET A 106 1.45 -17.08 -21.51
CA MET A 106 0.50 -17.29 -20.40
C MET A 106 0.15 -16.03 -19.63
N ALA A 107 0.73 -14.86 -19.99
CA ALA A 107 0.47 -13.61 -19.29
C ALA A 107 -0.99 -13.16 -19.46
N GLN A 108 -1.64 -12.80 -18.36
CA GLN A 108 -2.98 -12.21 -18.38
C GLN A 108 -2.88 -10.70 -18.65
N THR A 109 -2.51 -10.35 -19.88
CA THR A 109 -2.17 -8.95 -20.27
C THR A 109 -3.33 -7.98 -20.06
N GLN A 110 -4.58 -8.44 -20.08
CA GLN A 110 -5.77 -7.64 -19.81
C GLN A 110 -5.89 -7.16 -18.37
N LEU A 111 -5.12 -7.75 -17.44
CA LEU A 111 -5.10 -7.32 -16.05
C LEU A 111 -4.07 -6.20 -15.80
N TYR A 112 -3.10 -6.02 -16.73
CA TYR A 112 -2.14 -4.95 -16.58
C TYR A 112 -2.84 -3.60 -16.59
N HIS A 113 -2.49 -2.75 -15.63
CA HIS A 113 -2.82 -1.34 -15.69
C HIS A 113 -1.81 -0.50 -14.90
N ASN A 114 -1.78 0.76 -15.24
CA ASN A 114 -1.07 1.78 -14.48
C ASN A 114 -1.91 3.06 -14.43
N VAL A 115 -1.74 3.83 -13.39
CA VAL A 115 -2.56 5.01 -13.13
C VAL A 115 -1.82 6.00 -12.24
N ASP A 116 -1.96 7.30 -12.53
CA ASP A 116 -1.61 8.33 -11.56
C ASP A 116 -2.70 8.41 -10.49
N SER A 117 -2.43 7.82 -9.33
CA SER A 117 -3.44 7.72 -8.27
C SER A 117 -3.86 9.10 -7.71
N TYR A 118 -3.03 10.13 -7.89
CA TYR A 118 -3.37 11.46 -7.41
C TYR A 118 -4.22 12.25 -8.41
N MET A 119 -3.96 12.08 -9.72
CA MET A 119 -4.61 12.87 -10.76
C MET A 119 -5.82 12.17 -11.39
N ASP A 120 -5.75 10.85 -11.57
CA ASP A 120 -6.73 10.13 -12.38
C ASP A 120 -7.87 9.49 -11.55
N ILE A 121 -7.66 9.30 -10.25
CA ILE A 121 -8.66 8.65 -9.39
C ILE A 121 -9.20 9.63 -8.35
N PRO A 122 -10.50 9.93 -8.35
CA PRO A 122 -11.11 10.77 -7.32
C PRO A 122 -11.20 10.02 -5.98
N TRP A 123 -11.19 10.77 -4.88
CA TRP A 123 -11.51 10.23 -3.57
C TRP A 123 -13.00 9.89 -3.47
N ALA A 124 -13.29 8.69 -3.01
CA ALA A 124 -14.64 8.25 -2.65
C ALA A 124 -14.78 8.15 -1.13
N ALA A 125 -15.99 8.37 -0.62
CA ALA A 125 -16.25 8.21 0.81
C ALA A 125 -16.02 6.76 1.25
N GLY A 126 -15.25 6.52 2.29
CA GLY A 126 -14.97 5.18 2.82
C GLY A 126 -16.19 4.48 3.41
N ASN A 127 -17.24 5.24 3.73
CA ASN A 127 -18.48 4.70 4.27
C ASN A 127 -19.44 4.08 3.23
N VAL A 128 -19.06 4.01 1.97
CA VAL A 128 -19.84 3.26 0.94
C VAL A 128 -19.70 1.74 1.12
N ALA A 129 -18.62 1.28 1.72
CA ALA A 129 -18.47 -0.12 2.13
C ALA A 129 -19.28 -0.39 3.41
N LYS A 130 -19.96 -1.54 3.47
CA LYS A 130 -20.73 -1.93 4.66
C LYS A 130 -20.10 -3.16 5.32
N PRO A 131 -20.05 -3.20 6.68
CA PRO A 131 -20.34 -2.09 7.61
C PRO A 131 -19.38 -0.92 7.42
N SER A 132 -19.90 0.29 7.65
CA SER A 132 -19.21 1.53 7.33
C SER A 132 -18.11 1.86 8.33
N VAL A 133 -16.99 2.39 7.84
CA VAL A 133 -16.01 3.11 8.66
C VAL A 133 -16.55 4.46 9.11
N ALA A 134 -15.92 5.08 10.10
CA ALA A 134 -16.32 6.40 10.59
C ALA A 134 -16.19 7.46 9.49
N SER A 135 -16.94 8.53 9.65
CA SER A 135 -16.87 9.70 8.78
C SER A 135 -15.46 10.30 8.78
N GLY A 136 -14.99 10.76 7.62
CA GLY A 136 -13.63 11.31 7.47
C GLY A 136 -12.59 10.30 6.96
N CYS A 137 -12.97 9.05 6.73
CA CYS A 137 -12.16 8.12 5.94
C CYS A 137 -12.61 8.16 4.48
N MET A 138 -11.65 8.30 3.57
CA MET A 138 -11.88 8.27 2.12
C MET A 138 -10.96 7.25 1.48
N ILE A 139 -11.36 6.70 0.33
CA ILE A 139 -10.62 5.68 -0.40
C ILE A 139 -10.49 6.02 -1.89
N LYS A 140 -9.42 5.51 -2.50
CA LYS A 140 -9.23 5.40 -3.96
C LYS A 140 -8.88 3.95 -4.26
N LEU A 141 -9.69 3.26 -5.04
CA LEU A 141 -9.37 1.90 -5.48
C LEU A 141 -8.31 1.98 -6.57
N LEU A 142 -7.17 1.33 -6.35
CA LEU A 142 -6.07 1.26 -7.32
C LEU A 142 -6.14 -0.02 -8.14
N ASN A 143 -6.42 -1.14 -7.51
CA ASN A 143 -6.53 -2.44 -8.15
C ASN A 143 -7.62 -3.30 -7.51
N TYR A 144 -8.24 -4.13 -8.34
CA TYR A 144 -9.16 -5.18 -7.92
C TYR A 144 -8.95 -6.41 -8.81
N ASN A 145 -8.49 -7.49 -8.21
CA ASN A 145 -8.33 -8.75 -8.93
C ASN A 145 -9.67 -9.51 -8.94
N PRO A 146 -10.31 -9.72 -10.09
CA PRO A 146 -11.62 -10.36 -10.16
C PRO A 146 -11.59 -11.87 -9.81
N ASN A 147 -10.41 -12.49 -9.80
CA ASN A 147 -10.26 -13.92 -9.51
C ASN A 147 -10.08 -14.19 -8.02
N SER A 148 -9.23 -13.41 -7.34
CA SER A 148 -8.94 -13.56 -5.90
C SER A 148 -9.76 -12.63 -5.02
N PHE A 149 -10.37 -11.59 -5.59
CA PHE A 149 -10.98 -10.45 -4.89
C PHE A 149 -9.98 -9.61 -4.07
N ALA A 150 -8.68 -9.83 -4.27
CA ALA A 150 -7.65 -8.99 -3.69
C ALA A 150 -7.81 -7.54 -4.17
N MET A 151 -7.50 -6.61 -3.28
CA MET A 151 -7.62 -5.18 -3.58
C MET A 151 -6.41 -4.41 -3.08
N THR A 152 -6.03 -3.39 -3.84
CA THR A 152 -5.09 -2.37 -3.42
C THR A 152 -5.75 -1.01 -3.54
N PHE A 153 -5.64 -0.20 -2.50
CA PHE A 153 -6.31 1.08 -2.42
C PHE A 153 -5.47 2.10 -1.64
N LEU A 154 -5.66 3.37 -1.91
CA LEU A 154 -5.27 4.41 -0.98
C LEU A 154 -6.43 4.68 -0.03
N TYR A 155 -6.12 4.87 1.24
CA TYR A 155 -7.04 5.45 2.19
C TYR A 155 -6.49 6.74 2.77
N CYS A 156 -7.39 7.65 3.08
CA CYS A 156 -7.09 8.92 3.70
C CYS A 156 -7.93 9.05 4.96
N MET A 157 -7.29 9.39 6.05
CA MET A 157 -7.96 9.88 7.26
C MET A 157 -7.83 11.41 7.26
N THR A 158 -8.95 12.11 7.35
CA THR A 158 -8.93 13.58 7.46
C THR A 158 -8.39 14.02 8.82
N PRO A 159 -7.94 15.27 8.97
CA PRO A 159 -7.57 15.81 10.28
C PRO A 159 -8.69 15.60 11.32
N ASN A 160 -8.31 15.26 12.54
CA ASN A 160 -9.20 14.92 13.64
C ASN A 160 -10.11 13.68 13.40
N PHE A 161 -9.68 12.79 12.51
CA PHE A 161 -10.36 11.51 12.33
C PHE A 161 -10.25 10.66 13.59
N TYR A 162 -11.38 10.08 13.99
CA TYR A 162 -11.45 9.14 15.09
C TYR A 162 -12.50 8.05 14.85
N GLN A 163 -12.11 6.81 15.11
CA GLN A 163 -12.97 5.63 15.10
C GLN A 163 -12.68 4.77 16.32
N ASP A 164 -13.63 4.65 17.22
CA ASP A 164 -13.44 4.06 18.55
C ASP A 164 -13.67 2.53 18.61
N ASN A 165 -14.27 1.95 17.59
CA ASN A 165 -14.53 0.52 17.56
C ASN A 165 -13.31 -0.29 17.13
N ILE A 166 -13.35 -1.57 17.48
CA ILE A 166 -12.39 -2.57 17.00
C ILE A 166 -12.98 -3.28 15.79
N SER A 167 -12.13 -3.68 14.87
CA SER A 167 -12.52 -4.51 13.74
C SER A 167 -11.52 -5.64 13.50
N TYR A 168 -11.94 -6.62 12.73
CA TYR A 168 -11.07 -7.57 12.06
C TYR A 168 -11.57 -7.78 10.63
N HIS A 169 -10.74 -8.36 9.79
CA HIS A 169 -11.06 -8.72 8.41
C HIS A 169 -10.95 -10.22 8.21
N ASP A 170 -11.69 -10.77 7.25
CA ASP A 170 -11.60 -12.17 6.83
C ASP A 170 -10.36 -12.44 5.95
N CYS A 171 -9.58 -11.41 5.64
CA CYS A 171 -8.40 -11.42 4.79
C CYS A 171 -7.17 -10.88 5.53
N ALA A 172 -5.98 -11.22 5.05
CA ALA A 172 -4.77 -10.55 5.47
C ALA A 172 -4.73 -9.13 4.91
N GLU A 173 -4.08 -8.24 5.64
CA GLU A 173 -3.97 -6.82 5.29
C GLU A 173 -2.56 -6.32 5.55
N GLU A 174 -2.06 -5.50 4.63
CA GLU A 174 -0.87 -4.69 4.84
C GLU A 174 -1.15 -3.22 4.57
N SER A 175 -0.38 -2.35 5.21
CA SER A 175 -0.47 -0.92 4.99
C SER A 175 0.89 -0.25 5.04
N TYR A 176 1.10 0.72 4.13
CA TYR A 176 2.26 1.58 4.09
C TYR A 176 1.84 3.05 4.08
N HIS A 177 2.34 3.84 5.04
CA HIS A 177 2.01 5.25 5.17
C HIS A 177 2.82 6.12 4.20
N LEU A 178 2.14 6.68 3.20
CA LEU A 178 2.74 7.56 2.18
C LEU A 178 2.92 9.00 2.67
N TRP A 179 2.05 9.44 3.58
CA TRP A 179 2.08 10.79 4.14
C TRP A 179 1.29 10.86 5.45
N GLY A 180 1.76 11.68 6.40
CA GLY A 180 1.10 11.94 7.66
C GLY A 180 1.28 10.83 8.68
N THR A 181 0.47 10.87 9.73
CA THR A 181 0.53 9.93 10.85
C THR A 181 -0.87 9.50 11.23
N SER A 182 -1.08 8.20 11.36
CA SER A 182 -2.22 7.65 12.07
C SER A 182 -1.79 7.09 13.43
N TRP A 183 -2.73 7.02 14.34
CA TRP A 183 -2.60 6.29 15.59
C TRP A 183 -3.52 5.07 15.57
N MET A 184 -2.99 3.95 16.01
CA MET A 184 -3.73 2.71 16.18
C MET A 184 -3.49 2.18 17.59
N MET A 185 -4.55 1.82 18.30
CA MET A 185 -4.48 1.45 19.72
C MET A 185 -3.40 0.40 20.02
N GLN A 186 -3.19 -0.59 19.14
CA GLN A 186 -2.22 -1.67 19.35
C GLN A 186 -0.78 -1.26 19.04
N PHE A 187 -0.56 -0.29 18.17
CA PHE A 187 0.77 0.08 17.65
C PHE A 187 1.24 1.45 18.14
N GLY A 188 0.32 2.32 18.55
CA GLY A 188 0.62 3.75 18.72
C GLY A 188 0.69 4.47 17.38
N ASP A 189 1.62 5.40 17.25
CA ASP A 189 1.80 6.19 16.03
C ASP A 189 2.43 5.40 14.90
N VAL A 190 1.82 5.50 13.72
CA VAL A 190 2.32 4.98 12.46
C VAL A 190 2.57 6.18 11.53
N PRO A 191 3.81 6.70 11.49
CA PRO A 191 4.15 7.90 10.72
C PRO A 191 4.37 7.57 9.24
N THR A 192 4.64 8.59 8.41
CA THR A 192 5.14 8.43 7.03
C THR A 192 6.30 7.43 6.99
N GLY A 193 6.24 6.47 6.07
CA GLY A 193 7.18 5.34 5.97
C GLY A 193 6.89 4.19 6.93
N GLY A 194 5.92 4.34 7.82
CA GLY A 194 5.46 3.27 8.70
C GLY A 194 4.76 2.17 7.90
N TYR A 195 4.97 0.95 8.33
CA TYR A 195 4.41 -0.24 7.68
C TYR A 195 3.92 -1.24 8.73
N PHE A 196 2.83 -1.90 8.45
CA PHE A 196 2.39 -3.09 9.17
C PHE A 196 1.79 -4.13 8.22
N TRP A 197 1.88 -5.38 8.63
CA TRP A 197 1.17 -6.51 8.05
C TRP A 197 0.46 -7.28 9.16
N ARG A 198 -0.71 -7.82 8.87
CA ARG A 198 -1.46 -8.66 9.82
C ARG A 198 -2.25 -9.74 9.09
N PRO A 199 -2.33 -10.94 9.68
CA PRO A 199 -3.15 -12.01 9.15
C PRO A 199 -4.64 -11.72 9.29
N ALA A 200 -5.48 -12.51 8.62
CA ALA A 200 -6.92 -12.51 8.84
C ALA A 200 -7.30 -12.73 10.31
N TYR A 201 -8.46 -12.22 10.70
CA TYR A 201 -9.09 -12.40 12.02
C TYR A 201 -8.35 -11.75 13.21
N ILE A 202 -7.35 -10.92 12.97
CA ILE A 202 -6.67 -10.16 14.04
C ILE A 202 -7.43 -8.87 14.32
N ASN A 203 -7.90 -8.73 15.57
CA ASN A 203 -8.54 -7.51 16.05
C ASN A 203 -7.59 -6.32 16.04
N HIS A 204 -8.07 -5.18 15.54
CA HIS A 204 -7.35 -3.93 15.48
C HIS A 204 -8.30 -2.72 15.55
N GLY A 205 -7.77 -1.55 15.91
CA GLY A 205 -8.52 -0.32 16.20
C GLY A 205 -8.43 -0.06 17.71
N ALA A 206 -8.92 1.01 18.30
CA ALA A 206 -9.42 2.20 17.62
C ALA A 206 -8.36 2.87 16.74
N PHE A 207 -8.82 3.76 15.87
CA PHE A 207 -7.98 4.53 14.93
C PHE A 207 -8.17 6.02 15.13
N ALA A 208 -7.11 6.78 14.96
CA ALA A 208 -7.17 8.24 14.96
C ALA A 208 -6.12 8.82 14.00
N SER A 209 -6.33 10.04 13.55
CA SER A 209 -5.32 10.83 12.89
C SER A 209 -5.53 12.30 13.23
N GLU A 210 -4.57 12.90 13.90
CA GLU A 210 -4.62 14.29 14.36
C GLU A 210 -4.58 15.27 13.19
N TYR A 211 -3.57 15.13 12.34
CA TYR A 211 -3.34 16.04 11.21
C TYR A 211 -3.69 15.44 9.85
N GLY A 212 -4.25 14.23 9.84
CA GLY A 212 -4.53 13.48 8.64
C GLY A 212 -3.39 12.57 8.20
N CYS A 213 -3.72 11.58 7.39
CA CYS A 213 -2.73 10.72 6.75
C CYS A 213 -3.26 10.18 5.42
N ILE A 214 -2.34 9.75 4.57
CA ILE A 214 -2.61 8.97 3.36
C ILE A 214 -1.74 7.72 3.44
N ALA A 215 -2.37 6.57 3.31
CA ALA A 215 -1.67 5.30 3.28
C ALA A 215 -2.18 4.41 2.15
N LEU A 216 -1.32 3.52 1.69
CA LEU A 216 -1.70 2.43 0.83
C LEU A 216 -2.14 1.27 1.71
N GLY A 217 -3.31 0.72 1.43
CA GLY A 217 -3.82 -0.52 2.00
C GLY A 217 -3.90 -1.60 0.93
N ARG A 218 -3.60 -2.82 1.30
CA ARG A 218 -3.69 -3.98 0.41
C ARG A 218 -4.22 -5.19 1.16
N VAL A 219 -5.12 -5.92 0.53
CA VAL A 219 -5.72 -7.14 1.06
C VAL A 219 -5.62 -8.28 0.04
N ASP A 220 -5.40 -9.50 0.53
CA ASP A 220 -5.18 -10.70 -0.30
C ASP A 220 -6.46 -11.35 -0.82
N SER A 221 -7.62 -10.96 -0.30
CA SER A 221 -8.92 -11.46 -0.72
C SER A 221 -10.03 -10.45 -0.42
N LYS A 222 -11.29 -10.87 -0.53
CA LYS A 222 -12.44 -9.99 -0.33
C LYS A 222 -12.43 -9.36 1.05
N LEU A 223 -12.31 -8.03 1.09
CA LEU A 223 -12.38 -7.27 2.33
C LEU A 223 -13.81 -7.21 2.87
N PHE A 224 -13.99 -7.66 4.08
CA PHE A 224 -15.20 -7.47 4.86
C PHE A 224 -14.81 -7.03 6.28
N ASN A 225 -15.42 -5.94 6.77
CA ASN A 225 -15.15 -5.39 8.09
C ASN A 225 -16.13 -5.98 9.10
N HIS A 226 -15.61 -6.59 10.16
CA HIS A 226 -16.37 -7.03 11.32
C HIS A 226 -16.10 -6.08 12.47
N PHE A 227 -16.99 -5.11 12.68
CA PHE A 227 -16.87 -4.13 13.76
C PHE A 227 -17.53 -4.63 15.04
N HIS A 228 -16.88 -4.38 16.18
CA HIS A 228 -17.41 -4.64 17.50
C HIS A 228 -16.91 -3.61 18.52
N TYR A 229 -17.53 -3.57 19.68
CA TYR A 229 -17.08 -2.68 20.75
C TYR A 229 -15.69 -3.06 21.25
N ASN A 230 -14.93 -2.03 21.60
CA ASN A 230 -13.63 -2.21 22.22
C ASN A 230 -13.83 -2.81 23.64
N PRO A 231 -13.37 -4.06 23.90
CA PRO A 231 -13.57 -4.69 25.20
C PRO A 231 -12.65 -4.14 26.30
N TRP A 232 -11.66 -3.31 25.95
CA TRP A 232 -10.67 -2.77 26.88
C TRP A 232 -10.94 -1.32 27.27
N SER A 233 -11.87 -0.66 26.60
CA SER A 233 -12.31 0.69 26.96
C SER A 233 -13.68 0.99 26.36
N THR A 234 -14.39 1.92 26.99
CA THR A 234 -15.64 2.44 26.43
C THR A 234 -15.36 3.43 25.30
N PRO A 235 -16.33 3.69 24.42
CA PRO A 235 -16.24 4.76 23.41
C PRO A 235 -15.90 6.12 24.03
N VAL A 236 -16.43 6.43 25.21
CA VAL A 236 -16.14 7.69 25.92
C VAL A 236 -14.67 7.76 26.34
N GLU A 237 -14.14 6.71 26.99
CA GLU A 237 -12.73 6.67 27.38
C GLU A 237 -11.78 6.78 26.19
N ASN A 238 -12.14 6.21 25.03
CA ASN A 238 -11.34 6.34 23.82
C ASN A 238 -11.40 7.77 23.25
N ALA A 239 -12.56 8.39 23.26
CA ALA A 239 -12.72 9.79 22.85
C ALA A 239 -11.90 10.72 23.76
N ASP A 240 -12.01 10.55 25.08
CA ASP A 240 -11.26 11.33 26.07
C ASP A 240 -9.73 11.18 25.89
N ARG A 241 -9.25 9.97 25.61
CA ARG A 241 -7.83 9.72 25.31
C ARG A 241 -7.37 10.42 24.04
N SER A 242 -8.18 10.41 23.00
CA SER A 242 -7.87 11.09 21.75
C SER A 242 -7.84 12.58 21.93
N GLU A 243 -8.83 13.15 22.63
CA GLU A 243 -8.87 14.58 22.96
C GLU A 243 -7.66 15.00 23.80
N ALA A 244 -7.36 14.27 24.88
CA ALA A 244 -6.20 14.53 25.72
C ALA A 244 -4.89 14.48 24.92
N ARG A 245 -4.79 13.59 23.94
CA ARG A 245 -3.62 13.47 23.07
C ARG A 245 -3.51 14.66 22.11
N LEU A 246 -4.61 15.11 21.51
CA LEU A 246 -4.66 16.30 20.67
C LEU A 246 -4.20 17.54 21.45
N LEU A 247 -4.79 17.77 22.62
CA LEU A 247 -4.46 18.91 23.49
C LEU A 247 -3.01 18.89 23.97
N ALA A 248 -2.44 17.71 24.23
CA ALA A 248 -1.05 17.58 24.65
C ALA A 248 -0.03 17.94 23.56
N ARG A 249 -0.42 17.84 22.28
CA ARG A 249 0.46 18.11 21.14
C ARG A 249 0.35 19.53 20.61
N ASP A 250 -0.77 20.16 20.79
CA ASP A 250 -1.00 21.54 20.38
C ASP A 250 -1.47 22.39 21.55
N PRO A 251 -0.52 23.03 22.28
CA PRO A 251 -0.85 23.88 23.43
C PRO A 251 -1.59 25.17 23.03
N LEU A 252 -1.82 25.41 21.73
CA LEU A 252 -2.60 26.56 21.23
C LEU A 252 -4.06 26.22 20.95
N LEU A 253 -4.43 24.93 21.02
CA LEU A 253 -5.79 24.45 21.03
C LEU A 253 -6.25 24.27 22.48
#